data_490c46f84ddf40060035a2cd66910b93
#
_entry.id   490c46f84ddf40060035a2cd66910b93
#
_cell.length_a   1.000
_cell.length_b   1.000
_cell.length_c   1.000
_cell.angle_alpha   90.00
_cell.angle_beta   90.00
_cell.angle_gamma   90.00
#
_symmetry.space_group_name_H-M   'P 1'
#
loop_
_entity.id
_entity.type
_entity.pdbx_description
1 polymer ?
#
loop_
_entity_poly.entity_id
_entity_poly.type
_entity_poly.pdbx_seq_one_letter_code
_entity_poly.pdbx_strand_id
1 'polypeptide(L)'
;MSFKAASGTTEEVTALRLACGPQLAIYSGDDGLTLPMLAVGAVGVVSVGSHVAGPEIRAMIEAYLNGDGASALALHDTLIPLFKALFATTNPIPVKAALELNGWSVGAPRPPLCPLSDDMKRSLSNAMAALRQT
;
A
#
# COMPACT_ATOMS: atom_id res chain seq x y z
N MET A 1 -12.71 -5.10 -17.76
CA MET A 1 -11.85 -3.89 -17.76
C MET A 1 -11.49 -3.57 -16.32
N SER A 2 -10.28 -3.04 -16.06
CA SER A 2 -9.85 -2.66 -14.71
C SER A 2 -9.30 -1.24 -14.70
N PHE A 3 -9.37 -0.57 -13.54
CA PHE A 3 -8.91 0.79 -13.33
C PHE A 3 -8.16 0.90 -12.00
N LYS A 4 -7.02 1.59 -11.98
CA LYS A 4 -6.27 1.94 -10.77
C LYS A 4 -6.65 3.37 -10.34
N ALA A 5 -7.37 3.51 -9.24
CA ALA A 5 -7.74 4.80 -8.66
C ALA A 5 -6.61 5.30 -7.74
N ALA A 6 -5.99 6.41 -8.09
CA ALA A 6 -4.86 7.00 -7.36
C ALA A 6 -5.05 8.50 -7.06
N SER A 7 -6.30 8.97 -7.03
CA SER A 7 -6.67 10.35 -6.70
C SER A 7 -6.59 10.66 -5.20
N GLY A 8 -6.59 9.62 -4.36
CA GLY A 8 -6.54 9.77 -2.91
C GLY A 8 -7.90 9.97 -2.25
N THR A 9 -9.02 9.72 -2.94
CA THR A 9 -10.36 9.85 -2.34
C THR A 9 -11.27 8.65 -2.62
N THR A 10 -12.14 8.33 -1.68
CA THR A 10 -13.17 7.29 -1.82
C THR A 10 -14.33 7.76 -2.71
N GLU A 11 -14.55 9.09 -2.80
CA GLU A 11 -15.56 9.70 -3.66
C GLU A 11 -15.33 9.38 -5.13
N GLU A 12 -14.07 9.41 -5.60
CA GLU A 12 -13.74 9.06 -6.98
C GLU A 12 -14.07 7.60 -7.29
N VAL A 13 -13.74 6.67 -6.39
CA VAL A 13 -14.09 5.26 -6.54
C VAL A 13 -15.61 5.09 -6.67
N THR A 14 -16.36 5.79 -5.81
CA THR A 14 -17.82 5.78 -5.87
C THR A 14 -18.34 6.34 -7.18
N ALA A 15 -17.82 7.49 -7.64
CA ALA A 15 -18.21 8.12 -8.90
C ALA A 15 -17.91 7.23 -10.12
N LEU A 16 -16.72 6.62 -10.16
CA LEU A 16 -16.33 5.67 -11.21
C LEU A 16 -17.27 4.46 -11.25
N ARG A 17 -17.58 3.89 -10.09
CA ARG A 17 -18.47 2.73 -10.00
C ARG A 17 -19.89 3.06 -10.48
N LEU A 18 -20.41 4.23 -10.12
CA LEU A 18 -21.73 4.69 -10.56
C LEU A 18 -21.76 4.98 -12.07
N ALA A 19 -20.70 5.58 -12.60
CA ALA A 19 -20.62 5.95 -14.03
C ALA A 19 -20.37 4.74 -14.94
N CYS A 20 -19.54 3.79 -14.52
CA CYS A 20 -19.07 2.68 -15.35
C CYS A 20 -19.81 1.35 -15.08
N GLY A 21 -20.59 1.29 -14.00
CA GLY A 21 -21.33 0.08 -13.60
C GLY A 21 -20.44 -1.02 -13.02
N PRO A 22 -21.04 -2.19 -12.70
CA PRO A 22 -20.38 -3.27 -11.95
C PRO A 22 -19.31 -4.03 -12.76
N GLN A 23 -19.21 -3.80 -14.06
CA GLN A 23 -18.23 -4.48 -14.92
C GLN A 23 -16.82 -3.90 -14.82
N LEU A 24 -16.67 -2.72 -14.19
CA LEU A 24 -15.35 -2.12 -13.96
C LEU A 24 -14.79 -2.60 -12.63
N ALA A 25 -13.70 -3.37 -12.67
CA ALA A 25 -12.93 -3.71 -11.48
C ALA A 25 -12.03 -2.52 -11.10
N ILE A 26 -12.28 -1.92 -9.93
CA ILE A 26 -11.51 -0.76 -9.45
C ILE A 26 -10.52 -1.24 -8.38
N TYR A 27 -9.25 -0.87 -8.55
CA TYR A 27 -8.18 -1.13 -7.58
C TYR A 27 -7.72 0.18 -6.95
N SER A 28 -7.48 0.16 -5.65
CA SER A 28 -6.76 1.26 -5.00
C SER A 28 -5.37 1.44 -5.62
N GLY A 29 -4.96 2.67 -5.83
CA GLY A 29 -3.59 3.03 -6.18
C GLY A 29 -2.77 3.53 -5.00
N ASP A 30 -3.40 3.58 -3.81
CA ASP A 30 -2.84 4.03 -2.54
C ASP A 30 -2.95 2.92 -1.51
N ASP A 31 -1.81 2.51 -0.94
CA ASP A 31 -1.74 1.43 0.04
C ASP A 31 -2.56 1.76 1.30
N GLY A 32 -2.45 2.99 1.81
CA GLY A 32 -3.15 3.44 3.00
C GLY A 32 -4.67 3.56 2.83
N LEU A 33 -5.13 3.71 1.60
CA LEU A 33 -6.55 3.79 1.26
C LEU A 33 -7.16 2.46 0.81
N THR A 34 -6.40 1.37 0.84
CA THR A 34 -6.89 0.07 0.36
C THR A 34 -8.17 -0.35 1.09
N LEU A 35 -8.16 -0.40 2.42
CA LEU A 35 -9.33 -0.83 3.20
C LEU A 35 -10.53 0.13 3.04
N PRO A 36 -10.40 1.46 3.15
CA PRO A 36 -11.50 2.38 2.86
C PRO A 36 -12.08 2.24 1.44
N MET A 37 -11.23 2.02 0.44
CA MET A 37 -11.68 1.85 -0.95
C MET A 37 -12.41 0.51 -1.18
N LEU A 38 -12.03 -0.57 -0.48
CA LEU A 38 -12.80 -1.81 -0.48
C LEU A 38 -14.23 -1.58 0.04
N ALA A 39 -14.40 -0.74 1.06
CA ALA A 39 -15.72 -0.42 1.62
C ALA A 39 -16.64 0.30 0.64
N VAL A 40 -16.10 1.02 -0.35
CA VAL A 40 -16.88 1.69 -1.41
C VAL A 40 -16.85 0.94 -2.75
N GLY A 41 -16.38 -0.31 -2.76
CA GLY A 41 -16.50 -1.22 -3.90
C GLY A 41 -15.25 -1.39 -4.76
N ALA A 42 -14.07 -1.00 -4.29
CA ALA A 42 -12.82 -1.46 -4.89
C ALA A 42 -12.65 -2.98 -4.62
N VAL A 43 -11.88 -3.65 -5.47
CA VAL A 43 -11.68 -5.11 -5.40
C VAL A 43 -10.27 -5.52 -4.93
N GLY A 44 -9.40 -4.54 -4.70
CA GLY A 44 -8.02 -4.78 -4.29
C GLY A 44 -7.15 -3.53 -4.42
N VAL A 45 -5.85 -3.73 -4.52
CA VAL A 45 -4.84 -2.67 -4.60
C VAL A 45 -3.75 -2.95 -5.63
N VAL A 46 -3.28 -1.91 -6.30
CA VAL A 46 -2.01 -1.92 -7.05
C VAL A 46 -0.97 -1.23 -6.15
N SER A 47 -0.30 -2.03 -5.35
CA SER A 47 0.41 -1.66 -4.14
C SER A 47 1.91 -1.46 -4.35
N VAL A 48 2.49 -0.47 -3.67
CA VAL A 48 3.93 -0.34 -3.45
C VAL A 48 4.36 -1.15 -2.23
N GLY A 49 3.57 -1.13 -1.16
CA GLY A 49 3.82 -1.86 0.08
C GLY A 49 3.92 -3.37 -0.10
N SER A 50 3.24 -3.93 -1.12
CA SER A 50 3.26 -5.37 -1.40
C SER A 50 4.65 -5.94 -1.73
N HIS A 51 5.61 -5.12 -2.12
CA HIS A 51 6.98 -5.54 -2.31
C HIS A 51 7.67 -6.02 -1.02
N VAL A 52 7.17 -5.59 0.13
CA VAL A 52 7.78 -5.89 1.45
C VAL A 52 6.79 -6.38 2.50
N ALA A 53 5.47 -6.27 2.24
CA ALA A 53 4.37 -6.67 3.13
C ALA A 53 3.20 -7.29 2.34
N GLY A 54 3.50 -8.03 1.28
CA GLY A 54 2.48 -8.64 0.41
C GLY A 54 1.53 -9.59 1.14
N PRO A 55 2.02 -10.54 1.97
CA PRO A 55 1.18 -11.44 2.73
C PRO A 55 0.21 -10.73 3.67
N GLU A 56 0.65 -9.69 4.38
CA GLU A 56 -0.15 -8.93 5.34
C GLU A 56 -1.24 -8.10 4.63
N ILE A 57 -0.89 -7.44 3.52
CA ILE A 57 -1.84 -6.71 2.68
C ILE A 57 -2.90 -7.66 2.12
N ARG A 58 -2.49 -8.84 1.66
CA ARG A 58 -3.40 -9.87 1.18
C ARG A 58 -4.33 -10.35 2.30
N ALA A 59 -3.80 -10.64 3.47
CA ALA A 59 -4.59 -11.06 4.63
C ALA A 59 -5.64 -10.01 5.03
N MET A 60 -5.27 -8.71 5.02
CA MET A 60 -6.20 -7.60 5.26
C MET A 60 -7.36 -7.60 4.25
N ILE A 61 -7.06 -7.74 2.96
CA ILE A 61 -8.07 -7.76 1.91
C ILE A 61 -8.98 -8.98 2.04
N GLU A 62 -8.40 -10.17 2.26
CA GLU A 62 -9.15 -11.42 2.43
C GLU A 62 -10.05 -11.38 3.67
N ALA A 63 -9.57 -10.86 4.80
CA ALA A 63 -10.39 -10.67 6.01
C ALA A 63 -11.60 -9.79 5.72
N TYR A 64 -11.40 -8.65 5.06
CA TYR A 64 -12.50 -7.77 4.68
C TYR A 64 -13.52 -8.45 3.76
N LEU A 65 -13.06 -9.11 2.70
CA LEU A 65 -13.93 -9.78 1.73
C LEU A 65 -14.72 -10.96 2.34
N ASN A 66 -14.18 -11.59 3.38
CA ASN A 66 -14.84 -12.64 4.15
C ASN A 66 -15.79 -12.10 5.24
N GLY A 67 -15.97 -10.78 5.35
CA GLY A 67 -16.85 -10.15 6.31
C GLY A 67 -16.24 -9.93 7.70
N ASP A 68 -14.95 -10.24 7.89
CA ASP A 68 -14.22 -9.99 9.14
C ASP A 68 -13.58 -8.59 9.11
N GLY A 69 -14.44 -7.57 9.27
CA GLY A 69 -14.01 -6.17 9.31
C GLY A 69 -13.09 -5.83 10.49
N ALA A 70 -13.22 -6.55 11.60
CA ALA A 70 -12.39 -6.32 12.79
C ALA A 70 -10.94 -6.74 12.54
N SER A 71 -10.71 -7.93 12.01
CA SER A 71 -9.36 -8.39 11.63
C SER A 71 -8.78 -7.55 10.49
N ALA A 72 -9.59 -7.15 9.52
CA ALA A 72 -9.14 -6.29 8.44
C ALA A 72 -8.67 -4.92 8.97
N LEU A 73 -9.39 -4.32 9.92
CA LEU A 73 -9.01 -3.05 10.56
C LEU A 73 -7.71 -3.20 11.37
N ALA A 74 -7.58 -4.26 12.16
CA ALA A 74 -6.37 -4.51 12.95
C ALA A 74 -5.13 -4.63 12.05
N LEU A 75 -5.24 -5.36 10.93
CA LEU A 75 -4.16 -5.47 9.94
C LEU A 75 -3.86 -4.13 9.26
N HIS A 76 -4.90 -3.36 8.93
CA HIS A 76 -4.75 -2.02 8.38
C HIS A 76 -3.94 -1.12 9.31
N ASP A 77 -4.32 -1.07 10.59
CA ASP A 77 -3.64 -0.23 11.59
C ASP A 77 -2.17 -0.62 11.76
N THR A 78 -1.87 -1.92 11.71
CA THR A 78 -0.50 -2.45 11.75
C THR A 78 0.32 -2.04 10.52
N LEU A 79 -0.30 -1.94 9.35
CA LEU A 79 0.35 -1.61 8.08
C LEU A 79 0.57 -0.09 7.89
N ILE A 80 -0.23 0.77 8.49
CA ILE A 80 -0.18 2.23 8.29
C ILE A 80 1.21 2.84 8.55
N PRO A 81 1.96 2.47 9.61
CA PRO A 81 3.31 3.01 9.81
C PRO A 81 4.26 2.69 8.65
N LEU A 82 4.18 1.47 8.10
CA LEU A 82 4.97 1.07 6.95
C LEU A 82 4.57 1.87 5.70
N PHE A 83 3.28 2.02 5.43
CA PHE A 83 2.81 2.80 4.28
C PHE A 83 3.28 4.26 4.36
N LYS A 84 3.20 4.89 5.53
CA LYS A 84 3.73 6.25 5.74
C LYS A 84 5.23 6.33 5.48
N ALA A 85 6.01 5.34 5.92
CA ALA A 85 7.45 5.30 5.68
C ALA A 85 7.80 5.10 4.19
N LEU A 86 7.03 4.28 3.47
CA LEU A 86 7.21 4.03 2.03
C LEU A 86 6.85 5.23 1.15
N PHE A 87 6.04 6.15 1.65
CA PHE A 87 5.64 7.38 0.95
C PHE A 87 6.18 8.66 1.62
N ALA A 88 7.19 8.55 2.52
CA ALA A 88 7.85 9.70 3.14
C ALA A 88 8.58 10.60 2.13
N THR A 89 8.92 10.10 0.96
CA THR A 89 9.40 10.84 -0.21
C THR A 89 8.96 10.15 -1.50
N THR A 90 9.36 10.70 -2.64
CA THR A 90 8.96 10.24 -3.97
C THR A 90 9.26 8.74 -4.19
N ASN A 91 8.23 7.98 -4.59
CA ASN A 91 8.39 6.61 -5.10
C ASN A 91 9.25 6.66 -6.42
N PRO A 92 10.23 5.76 -6.62
CA PRO A 92 10.46 4.50 -5.89
C PRO A 92 11.58 4.54 -4.85
N ILE A 93 11.96 5.70 -4.32
CA ILE A 93 13.12 5.83 -3.43
C ILE A 93 12.96 4.96 -2.17
N PRO A 94 11.86 5.08 -1.37
CA PRO A 94 11.74 4.30 -0.14
C PRO A 94 11.55 2.81 -0.39
N VAL A 95 10.79 2.40 -1.42
CA VAL A 95 10.58 0.97 -1.69
C VAL A 95 11.86 0.26 -2.15
N LYS A 96 12.74 0.94 -2.89
CA LYS A 96 14.06 0.40 -3.25
C LYS A 96 14.93 0.22 -2.00
N ALA A 97 14.93 1.20 -1.09
CA ALA A 97 15.62 1.09 0.20
C ALA A 97 15.04 -0.06 1.06
N ALA A 98 13.72 -0.23 1.08
CA ALA A 98 13.06 -1.33 1.79
C ALA A 98 13.46 -2.70 1.24
N LEU A 99 13.54 -2.83 -0.08
CA LEU A 99 14.01 -4.06 -0.73
C LEU A 99 15.47 -4.37 -0.40
N GLU A 100 16.34 -3.35 -0.39
CA GLU A 100 17.74 -3.51 0.04
C GLU A 100 17.85 -3.96 1.51
N LEU A 101 17.05 -3.39 2.41
CA LEU A 101 16.96 -3.82 3.80
C LEU A 101 16.49 -5.28 3.95
N ASN A 102 15.73 -5.79 2.98
CA ASN A 102 15.32 -7.19 2.89
C ASN A 102 16.33 -8.10 2.15
N GLY A 103 17.51 -7.57 1.79
CA GLY A 103 18.57 -8.33 1.13
C GLY A 103 18.47 -8.43 -0.39
N TRP A 104 17.55 -7.67 -1.04
CA TRP A 104 17.42 -7.63 -2.48
C TRP A 104 18.29 -6.53 -3.07
N SER A 105 19.20 -6.88 -3.98
CA SER A 105 20.03 -5.90 -4.70
C SER A 105 19.26 -5.31 -5.89
N VAL A 106 18.60 -4.18 -5.65
CA VAL A 106 17.77 -3.49 -6.67
C VAL A 106 18.44 -2.24 -7.26
N GLY A 107 19.64 -1.90 -6.81
CA GLY A 107 20.43 -0.76 -7.26
C GLY A 107 19.87 0.60 -6.82
N ALA A 108 20.63 1.65 -7.02
CA ALA A 108 20.22 3.02 -6.68
C ALA A 108 19.08 3.56 -7.57
N PRO A 109 18.31 4.54 -7.09
CA PRO A 109 17.41 5.29 -7.97
C PRO A 109 18.19 5.96 -9.11
N ARG A 110 17.57 6.09 -10.28
CA ARG A 110 18.17 6.82 -11.41
C ARG A 110 18.10 8.33 -11.17
N PRO A 111 19.13 9.11 -11.56
CA PRO A 111 19.04 10.58 -11.55
C PRO A 111 17.79 11.09 -12.28
N PRO A 112 17.17 12.17 -11.82
CA PRO A 112 17.60 13.09 -10.76
C PRO A 112 17.24 12.63 -9.33
N LEU A 113 16.71 11.41 -9.14
CA LEU A 113 16.36 10.89 -7.83
C LEU A 113 17.61 10.53 -7.02
N CYS A 114 17.61 10.91 -5.72
CA CYS A 114 18.70 10.62 -4.79
C CYS A 114 18.32 9.43 -3.89
N PRO A 115 19.30 8.69 -3.36
CA PRO A 115 19.07 7.69 -2.33
C PRO A 115 18.35 8.25 -1.10
N LEU A 116 17.66 7.40 -0.36
CA LEU A 116 16.99 7.77 0.88
C LEU A 116 18.01 8.24 1.94
N SER A 117 17.68 9.29 2.70
CA SER A 117 18.52 9.75 3.80
C SER A 117 18.61 8.71 4.93
N ASP A 118 19.67 8.78 5.75
CA ASP A 118 19.87 7.81 6.83
C ASP A 118 18.75 7.86 7.89
N ASP A 119 18.19 9.05 8.16
CA ASP A 119 17.07 9.20 9.09
C ASP A 119 15.81 8.53 8.56
N MET A 120 15.50 8.72 7.27
CA MET A 120 14.38 8.06 6.63
C MET A 120 14.59 6.54 6.51
N LYS A 121 15.83 6.08 6.27
CA LYS A 121 16.17 4.65 6.28
C LYS A 121 15.93 4.03 7.65
N ARG A 122 16.32 4.72 8.74
CA ARG A 122 16.07 4.26 10.11
C ARG A 122 14.57 4.16 10.39
N SER A 123 13.79 5.18 10.03
CA SER A 123 12.33 5.20 10.20
C SER A 123 11.67 4.04 9.44
N LEU A 124 12.09 3.81 8.19
CA LEU A 124 11.62 2.71 7.36
C LEU A 124 11.98 1.35 7.95
N SER A 125 13.22 1.16 8.40
CA SER A 125 13.69 -0.07 9.05
C SER A 125 12.89 -0.37 10.32
N ASN A 126 12.60 0.64 11.15
CA ASN A 126 11.79 0.50 12.35
C ASN A 126 10.35 0.07 12.02
N ALA A 127 9.73 0.69 11.01
CA ALA A 127 8.38 0.33 10.57
C ALA A 127 8.31 -1.11 10.03
N MET A 128 9.32 -1.56 9.27
CA MET A 128 9.44 -2.94 8.78
C MET A 128 9.67 -3.93 9.92
N ALA A 129 10.48 -3.57 10.93
CA ALA A 129 10.74 -4.44 12.09
C ALA A 129 9.49 -4.61 12.97
N ALA A 130 8.72 -3.53 13.18
CA ALA A 130 7.47 -3.58 13.94
C ALA A 130 6.43 -4.53 13.30
N LEU A 131 6.32 -4.51 11.96
CA LEU A 131 5.40 -5.40 11.24
C LEU A 131 5.73 -6.89 11.43
N ARG A 132 7.02 -7.25 11.58
CA ARG A 132 7.46 -8.65 11.75
C ARG A 132 7.23 -9.21 13.15
N GLN A 133 6.89 -8.36 14.13
CA GLN A 133 6.67 -8.76 15.53
C GLN A 133 5.18 -9.01 15.84
N THR A 134 4.32 -8.75 14.89
CA THR A 134 2.88 -8.94 14.98
C THR A 134 2.46 -10.25 14.33
#